data_2e7e86455ea70b0a5daf2206d35b69c4
#
_entry.id   2e7e86455ea70b0a5daf2206d35b69c4
#
_cell.length_a   1.000
_cell.length_b   1.000
_cell.length_c   1.000
_cell.angle_alpha   90.00
_cell.angle_beta   90.00
_cell.angle_gamma   90.00
#
_symmetry.space_group_name_H-M   'P 1'
#
loop_
_entity.id
_entity.type
_entity.pdbx_description
1 polymer ?
#
loop_
_entity_poly.entity_id
_entity_poly.type
_entity_poly.pdbx_seq_one_letter_code
_entity_poly.pdbx_strand_id
1 'polypeptide(L)'
;MSSPASRDLRIYDRAANIADLYRLAAAVYGDFPAQAHRGKSADFSTRSYRELYDTACALGTAFIWLGLQARQHVAIVSDNRPEWMLCDAAVLLCGAADVPRAADTTEQEISFIVAHSDAVLLIAENKTVLQRVLAVRGALPKVKHIVLLEGEPPEGSAVHKLTDLLERGRHLRATGDRVIEERLADIKGEDLFTIIYTSGTTGEPKGVMLSHDNMLSQARLLPFD
;
A
#
# COMPACT_ATOMS: atom_id res chain seq x y z
N MET A 1 1.38 -22.14 23.64
CA MET A 1 1.17 -20.78 23.06
C MET A 1 1.13 -19.80 24.22
N SER A 2 2.08 -18.88 24.32
CA SER A 2 2.10 -17.86 25.38
C SER A 2 0.90 -16.91 25.20
N SER A 3 0.24 -16.58 26.30
CA SER A 3 -0.89 -15.64 26.35
C SER A 3 -0.52 -14.29 25.72
N PRO A 4 -1.44 -13.61 24.99
CA PRO A 4 -1.22 -12.25 24.47
C PRO A 4 -0.87 -11.22 25.56
N ALA A 5 -1.23 -11.47 26.83
CA ALA A 5 -1.01 -10.56 27.96
C ALA A 5 0.46 -10.26 28.33
N SER A 6 1.45 -10.97 27.74
CA SER A 6 2.88 -10.74 28.01
C SER A 6 3.60 -9.98 26.88
N ARG A 7 2.89 -9.48 25.85
CA ARG A 7 3.50 -8.82 24.70
C ARG A 7 3.49 -7.31 24.85
N ASP A 8 4.54 -6.69 24.33
CA ASP A 8 4.64 -5.24 24.25
C ASP A 8 3.57 -4.71 23.28
N LEU A 9 2.45 -4.22 23.82
CA LEU A 9 1.35 -3.65 23.05
C LEU A 9 1.67 -2.25 22.53
N ARG A 10 2.79 -1.65 22.94
CA ARG A 10 3.17 -0.28 22.59
C ARG A 10 4.34 -0.22 21.59
N ILE A 11 4.35 -1.13 20.60
CA ILE A 11 5.39 -1.15 19.56
C ILE A 11 5.49 0.16 18.78
N TYR A 12 4.38 0.91 18.68
CA TYR A 12 4.32 2.22 18.02
C TYR A 12 5.16 3.29 18.72
N ASP A 13 5.45 3.15 20.04
CA ASP A 13 6.37 4.05 20.75
C ASP A 13 7.82 3.87 20.28
N ARG A 14 8.15 2.68 19.77
CA ARG A 14 9.49 2.30 19.32
C ARG A 14 9.68 2.45 17.81
N ALA A 15 8.58 2.55 17.06
CA ALA A 15 8.63 2.67 15.62
C ALA A 15 9.19 4.04 15.21
N ALA A 16 10.13 4.05 14.27
CA ALA A 16 10.68 5.27 13.68
C ALA A 16 9.69 5.91 12.69
N ASN A 17 8.89 5.09 12.01
CA ASN A 17 7.88 5.48 11.02
C ASN A 17 6.85 4.35 10.86
N ILE A 18 5.80 4.54 10.06
CA ILE A 18 4.76 3.51 9.86
C ILE A 18 5.29 2.26 9.14
N ALA A 19 6.24 2.42 8.21
CA ALA A 19 6.86 1.25 7.55
C ALA A 19 7.66 0.40 8.56
N ASP A 20 8.37 1.04 9.49
CA ASP A 20 9.06 0.37 10.59
C ASP A 20 8.08 -0.29 11.57
N LEU A 21 6.89 0.28 11.76
CA LEU A 21 5.82 -0.33 12.57
C LEU A 21 5.38 -1.69 12.00
N TYR A 22 5.27 -1.84 10.68
CA TYR A 22 5.00 -3.15 10.04
C TYR A 22 6.10 -4.17 10.36
N ARG A 23 7.37 -3.77 10.28
CA ARG A 23 8.52 -4.62 10.62
C ARG A 23 8.50 -5.04 12.10
N LEU A 24 8.28 -4.09 13.01
CA LEU A 24 8.18 -4.36 14.44
C LEU A 24 6.99 -5.27 14.77
N ALA A 25 5.84 -5.03 14.16
CA ALA A 25 4.66 -5.88 14.34
C ALA A 25 4.91 -7.33 13.91
N ALA A 26 5.58 -7.54 12.77
CA ALA A 26 5.98 -8.86 12.33
C ALA A 26 6.96 -9.55 13.30
N ALA A 27 7.89 -8.78 13.89
CA ALA A 27 8.85 -9.31 14.85
C ALA A 27 8.21 -9.67 16.20
N VAL A 28 7.28 -8.83 16.69
CA VAL A 28 6.66 -8.99 18.03
C VAL A 28 5.47 -9.94 18.00
N TYR A 29 4.59 -9.79 17.00
CA TYR A 29 3.34 -10.56 16.94
C TYR A 29 3.41 -11.77 16.02
N GLY A 30 4.38 -11.83 15.10
CA GLY A 30 4.72 -12.98 14.26
C GLY A 30 3.51 -13.70 13.68
N ASP A 31 3.20 -14.86 14.27
CA ASP A 31 2.18 -15.78 13.77
C ASP A 31 0.73 -15.43 14.20
N PHE A 32 0.53 -14.30 14.95
CA PHE A 32 -0.83 -13.85 15.24
C PHE A 32 -1.49 -13.28 13.97
N PRO A 33 -2.83 -13.42 13.87
CA PRO A 33 -3.57 -12.87 12.74
C PRO A 33 -3.50 -11.34 12.72
N ALA A 34 -3.00 -10.78 11.61
CA ALA A 34 -3.01 -9.36 11.30
C ALA A 34 -4.25 -8.99 10.47
N GLN A 35 -4.70 -9.88 9.62
CA GLN A 35 -5.87 -9.72 8.78
C GLN A 35 -6.77 -10.94 8.90
N ALA A 36 -8.08 -10.72 8.91
CA ALA A 36 -9.08 -11.78 8.74
C ALA A 36 -10.13 -11.28 7.75
N HIS A 37 -10.45 -12.07 6.74
CA HIS A 37 -11.50 -11.76 5.79
C HIS A 37 -12.35 -12.99 5.50
N ARG A 38 -13.61 -12.74 5.18
CA ARG A 38 -14.52 -13.79 4.74
C ARG A 38 -14.50 -13.80 3.21
N GLY A 39 -14.00 -14.88 2.63
CA GLY A 39 -14.08 -15.14 1.20
C GLY A 39 -15.48 -15.59 0.77
N LYS A 40 -15.56 -16.27 -0.37
CA LYS A 40 -16.82 -16.87 -0.89
C LYS A 40 -17.33 -18.01 0.00
N SER A 41 -16.47 -18.65 0.79
CA SER A 41 -16.84 -19.62 1.82
C SER A 41 -17.26 -18.92 3.11
N ALA A 42 -18.03 -19.61 3.97
CA ALA A 42 -18.46 -19.07 5.28
C ALA A 42 -17.28 -18.86 6.25
N ASP A 43 -16.14 -19.50 5.97
CA ASP A 43 -14.96 -19.49 6.84
C ASP A 43 -14.11 -18.23 6.66
N PHE A 44 -13.46 -17.81 7.75
CA PHE A 44 -12.47 -16.74 7.69
C PHE A 44 -11.13 -17.27 7.22
N SER A 45 -10.55 -16.59 6.22
CA SER A 45 -9.15 -16.71 5.86
C SER A 45 -8.36 -15.67 6.63
N THR A 46 -7.23 -16.08 7.22
CA THR A 46 -6.38 -15.20 8.02
C THR A 46 -4.98 -15.09 7.41
N ARG A 47 -4.35 -13.95 7.62
CA ARG A 47 -2.94 -13.72 7.33
C ARG A 47 -2.27 -13.22 8.61
N SER A 48 -1.14 -13.80 8.99
CA SER A 48 -0.38 -13.38 10.17
C SER A 48 0.38 -12.07 9.91
N TYR A 49 0.88 -11.43 11.00
CA TYR A 49 1.73 -10.24 10.88
C TYR A 49 3.01 -10.53 10.09
N ARG A 50 3.62 -11.69 10.30
CA ARG A 50 4.81 -12.14 9.58
C ARG A 50 4.52 -12.32 8.09
N GLU A 51 3.46 -13.06 7.75
CA GLU A 51 3.07 -13.29 6.36
C GLU A 51 2.70 -11.99 5.64
N LEU A 52 2.03 -11.05 6.32
CA LEU A 52 1.72 -9.73 5.76
C LEU A 52 3.00 -8.97 5.43
N TYR A 53 3.93 -8.88 6.40
CA TYR A 53 5.19 -8.16 6.21
C TYR A 53 6.05 -8.78 5.11
N ASP A 54 6.26 -10.11 5.14
CA ASP A 54 7.08 -10.80 4.14
C ASP A 54 6.49 -10.68 2.73
N THR A 55 5.15 -10.74 2.61
CA THR A 55 4.46 -10.57 1.34
C THR A 55 4.54 -9.12 0.86
N ALA A 56 4.42 -8.14 1.77
CA ALA A 56 4.57 -6.73 1.45
C ALA A 56 6.02 -6.39 1.02
N CYS A 57 7.02 -6.98 1.66
CA CYS A 57 8.42 -6.85 1.23
C CYS A 57 8.63 -7.40 -0.18
N ALA A 58 8.05 -8.56 -0.51
CA ALA A 58 8.15 -9.10 -1.86
C ALA A 58 7.47 -8.19 -2.89
N LEU A 59 6.27 -7.70 -2.60
CA LEU A 59 5.55 -6.79 -3.49
C LEU A 59 6.28 -5.45 -3.67
N GLY A 60 6.80 -4.88 -2.57
CA GLY A 60 7.59 -3.65 -2.61
C GLY A 60 8.86 -3.79 -3.43
N THR A 61 9.57 -4.93 -3.31
CA THR A 61 10.73 -5.25 -4.16
C THR A 61 10.33 -5.25 -5.64
N ALA A 62 9.16 -5.81 -6.00
CA ALA A 62 8.66 -5.77 -7.36
C ALA A 62 8.28 -4.35 -7.82
N PHE A 63 7.72 -3.51 -6.94
CA PHE A 63 7.43 -2.10 -7.27
C PHE A 63 8.71 -1.31 -7.53
N ILE A 64 9.76 -1.52 -6.73
CA ILE A 64 11.08 -0.91 -6.97
C ILE A 64 11.69 -1.42 -8.28
N TRP A 65 11.54 -2.70 -8.59
CA TRP A 65 11.96 -3.28 -9.88
C TRP A 65 11.23 -2.64 -11.07
N LEU A 66 9.94 -2.27 -10.92
CA LEU A 66 9.19 -1.47 -11.90
C LEU A 66 9.68 -0.01 -11.99
N GLY A 67 10.58 0.42 -11.11
CA GLY A 67 11.14 1.77 -11.09
C GLY A 67 10.55 2.72 -10.07
N LEU A 68 9.74 2.25 -9.11
CA LEU A 68 9.24 3.10 -8.01
C LEU A 68 10.40 3.60 -7.15
N GLN A 69 10.48 4.92 -6.99
CA GLN A 69 11.49 5.57 -6.17
C GLN A 69 10.91 6.02 -4.82
N ALA A 70 11.79 6.21 -3.82
CA ALA A 70 11.40 6.83 -2.57
C ALA A 70 10.76 8.21 -2.80
N ARG A 71 9.82 8.60 -1.94
CA ARG A 71 9.08 9.86 -1.98
C ARG A 71 8.23 10.07 -3.23
N GLN A 72 8.04 9.04 -4.06
CA GLN A 72 7.03 9.06 -5.12
C GLN A 72 5.66 8.66 -4.58
N HIS A 73 4.63 8.85 -5.38
CA HIS A 73 3.26 8.58 -4.99
C HIS A 73 2.66 7.44 -5.82
N VAL A 74 1.82 6.63 -5.17
CA VAL A 74 1.13 5.49 -5.77
C VAL A 74 -0.37 5.64 -5.54
N ALA A 75 -1.15 5.77 -6.61
CA ALA A 75 -2.60 5.80 -6.49
C ALA A 75 -3.15 4.38 -6.25
N ILE A 76 -4.03 4.22 -5.26
CA ILE A 76 -4.74 2.96 -4.98
C ILE A 76 -6.24 3.20 -5.14
N VAL A 77 -6.82 2.68 -6.23
CA VAL A 77 -8.26 2.80 -6.52
C VAL A 77 -8.92 1.44 -6.25
N SER A 78 -9.34 1.26 -5.01
CA SER A 78 -9.87 -0.01 -4.51
C SER A 78 -10.67 0.20 -3.24
N ASP A 79 -11.70 -0.61 -3.03
CA ASP A 79 -12.39 -0.73 -1.75
C ASP A 79 -11.54 -1.51 -0.74
N ASN A 80 -11.97 -1.50 0.52
CA ASN A 80 -11.31 -2.23 1.60
C ASN A 80 -11.33 -3.74 1.34
N ARG A 81 -10.13 -4.30 1.16
CA ARG A 81 -9.90 -5.73 0.92
C ARG A 81 -8.49 -6.11 1.39
N PRO A 82 -8.19 -7.41 1.57
CA PRO A 82 -6.87 -7.83 2.06
C PRO A 82 -5.71 -7.34 1.19
N GLU A 83 -5.90 -7.28 -0.14
CA GLU A 83 -4.89 -6.82 -1.09
C GLU A 83 -4.66 -5.31 -1.00
N TRP A 84 -5.68 -4.53 -0.59
CA TRP A 84 -5.53 -3.09 -0.37
C TRP A 84 -4.47 -2.80 0.69
N MET A 85 -4.61 -3.39 1.89
CA MET A 85 -3.64 -3.22 2.98
C MET A 85 -2.26 -3.77 2.63
N LEU A 86 -2.21 -4.86 1.84
CA LEU A 86 -0.94 -5.41 1.36
C LEU A 86 -0.22 -4.42 0.42
N CYS A 87 -0.95 -3.78 -0.50
CA CYS A 87 -0.40 -2.80 -1.42
C CYS A 87 0.04 -1.54 -0.69
N ASP A 88 -0.78 -1.04 0.26
CA ASP A 88 -0.43 0.08 1.13
C ASP A 88 0.90 -0.20 1.87
N ALA A 89 0.98 -1.32 2.58
CA ALA A 89 2.21 -1.73 3.27
C ALA A 89 3.42 -1.80 2.32
N ALA A 90 3.24 -2.37 1.12
CA ALA A 90 4.31 -2.47 0.13
C ALA A 90 4.78 -1.10 -0.39
N VAL A 91 3.86 -0.15 -0.60
CA VAL A 91 4.15 1.23 -1.00
C VAL A 91 4.98 1.93 0.09
N LEU A 92 4.54 1.81 1.35
CA LEU A 92 5.23 2.43 2.49
C LEU A 92 6.63 1.85 2.71
N LEU A 93 6.79 0.53 2.56
CA LEU A 93 8.10 -0.14 2.64
C LEU A 93 9.07 0.31 1.53
N CYS A 94 8.57 0.80 0.40
CA CYS A 94 9.39 1.44 -0.64
C CYS A 94 9.82 2.86 -0.30
N GLY A 95 9.34 3.45 0.80
CA GLY A 95 9.51 4.86 1.13
C GLY A 95 8.70 5.78 0.21
N ALA A 96 7.60 5.30 -0.34
CA ALA A 96 6.65 6.03 -1.16
C ALA A 96 5.36 6.30 -0.36
N ALA A 97 4.55 7.26 -0.80
CA ALA A 97 3.26 7.57 -0.20
C ALA A 97 2.11 7.04 -1.07
N ASP A 98 1.04 6.57 -0.43
CA ASP A 98 -0.16 6.18 -1.13
C ASP A 98 -1.13 7.36 -1.36
N VAL A 99 -1.99 7.21 -2.37
CA VAL A 99 -3.08 8.13 -2.69
C VAL A 99 -4.36 7.28 -2.83
N PRO A 100 -5.06 7.03 -1.70
CA PRO A 100 -6.15 6.07 -1.68
C PRO A 100 -7.46 6.68 -2.22
N ARG A 101 -8.18 5.89 -3.02
CA ARG A 101 -9.54 6.18 -3.50
C ARG A 101 -10.38 4.90 -3.51
N ALA A 102 -11.68 5.06 -3.25
CA ALA A 102 -12.62 3.95 -3.33
C ALA A 102 -12.82 3.45 -4.77
N ALA A 103 -13.27 2.21 -4.92
CA ALA A 103 -13.46 1.58 -6.23
C ALA A 103 -14.56 2.23 -7.08
N ASP A 104 -15.47 2.99 -6.49
CA ASP A 104 -16.54 3.73 -7.19
C ASP A 104 -16.11 5.10 -7.73
N THR A 105 -14.84 5.52 -7.47
CA THR A 105 -14.28 6.79 -7.97
C THR A 105 -14.49 6.95 -9.46
N THR A 106 -15.02 8.10 -9.87
CA THR A 106 -15.37 8.41 -11.25
C THR A 106 -14.13 8.65 -12.12
N GLU A 107 -14.26 8.54 -13.45
CA GLU A 107 -13.20 8.85 -14.41
C GLU A 107 -12.64 10.27 -14.24
N GLN A 108 -13.53 11.24 -14.01
CA GLN A 108 -13.15 12.64 -13.79
C GLN A 108 -12.30 12.79 -12.51
N GLU A 109 -12.71 12.17 -11.42
CA GLU A 109 -11.96 12.20 -10.16
C GLU A 109 -10.62 11.45 -10.28
N ILE A 110 -10.60 10.29 -10.94
CA ILE A 110 -9.36 9.56 -11.23
C ILE A 110 -8.39 10.45 -12.01
N SER A 111 -8.89 11.06 -13.10
CA SER A 111 -8.09 11.95 -13.94
C SER A 111 -7.49 13.11 -13.14
N PHE A 112 -8.31 13.80 -12.33
CA PHE A 112 -7.86 14.93 -11.53
C PHE A 112 -6.90 14.49 -10.43
N ILE A 113 -7.30 13.55 -9.58
CA ILE A 113 -6.56 13.18 -8.35
C ILE A 113 -5.22 12.56 -8.69
N VAL A 114 -5.18 11.61 -9.64
CA VAL A 114 -3.95 10.90 -10.01
C VAL A 114 -2.95 11.83 -10.69
N ALA A 115 -3.44 12.76 -11.53
CA ALA A 115 -2.57 13.77 -12.15
C ALA A 115 -2.07 14.78 -11.12
N HIS A 116 -2.96 15.32 -10.27
CA HIS A 116 -2.64 16.34 -9.27
C HIS A 116 -1.70 15.81 -8.16
N SER A 117 -1.83 14.55 -7.80
CA SER A 117 -0.94 13.90 -6.82
C SER A 117 0.41 13.50 -7.40
N ASP A 118 0.64 13.66 -8.69
CA ASP A 118 1.88 13.21 -9.34
C ASP A 118 2.16 11.70 -9.20
N ALA A 119 1.13 10.89 -9.07
CA ALA A 119 1.29 9.44 -8.93
C ALA A 119 1.97 8.82 -10.15
N VAL A 120 2.97 7.96 -9.90
CA VAL A 120 3.77 7.30 -10.95
C VAL A 120 3.38 5.85 -11.21
N LEU A 121 2.67 5.25 -10.26
CA LEU A 121 2.11 3.91 -10.31
C LEU A 121 0.66 3.98 -9.86
N LEU A 122 -0.22 3.20 -10.48
CA LEU A 122 -1.62 3.12 -10.13
C LEU A 122 -2.02 1.66 -9.89
N ILE A 123 -2.73 1.41 -8.81
CA ILE A 123 -3.27 0.11 -8.45
C ILE A 123 -4.78 0.16 -8.64
N ALA A 124 -5.31 -0.72 -9.52
CA ALA A 124 -6.73 -0.82 -9.85
C ALA A 124 -7.30 -2.12 -9.26
N GLU A 125 -8.43 -2.04 -8.57
CA GLU A 125 -9.05 -3.19 -7.90
C GLU A 125 -9.38 -4.34 -8.86
N ASN A 126 -10.11 -4.02 -9.92
CA ASN A 126 -10.68 -5.01 -10.83
C ASN A 126 -10.83 -4.45 -12.24
N LYS A 127 -11.38 -5.26 -13.14
CA LYS A 127 -11.58 -4.89 -14.55
C LYS A 127 -12.42 -3.61 -14.72
N THR A 128 -13.43 -3.38 -13.89
CA THR A 128 -14.29 -2.19 -13.96
C THR A 128 -13.52 -0.92 -13.61
N VAL A 129 -12.73 -0.94 -12.54
CA VAL A 129 -11.84 0.16 -12.18
C VAL A 129 -10.78 0.38 -13.25
N LEU A 130 -10.17 -0.71 -13.74
CA LEU A 130 -9.17 -0.64 -14.81
C LEU A 130 -9.72 0.02 -16.07
N GLN A 131 -10.94 -0.28 -16.48
CA GLN A 131 -11.57 0.34 -17.65
C GLN A 131 -11.70 1.86 -17.50
N ARG A 132 -12.12 2.35 -16.31
CA ARG A 132 -12.17 3.81 -16.03
C ARG A 132 -10.78 4.44 -16.08
N VAL A 133 -9.78 3.78 -15.50
CA VAL A 133 -8.38 4.26 -15.55
C VAL A 133 -7.87 4.35 -16.99
N LEU A 134 -8.15 3.34 -17.80
CA LEU A 134 -7.74 3.31 -19.22
C LEU A 134 -8.47 4.37 -20.05
N ALA A 135 -9.75 4.66 -19.76
CA ALA A 135 -10.51 5.72 -20.44
C ALA A 135 -9.86 7.11 -20.27
N VAL A 136 -9.23 7.37 -19.13
CA VAL A 136 -8.54 8.63 -18.82
C VAL A 136 -7.02 8.55 -18.91
N ARG A 137 -6.47 7.46 -19.45
CA ARG A 137 -5.02 7.19 -19.48
C ARG A 137 -4.20 8.34 -20.08
N GLY A 138 -4.74 9.02 -21.09
CA GLY A 138 -4.10 10.17 -21.74
C GLY A 138 -3.90 11.39 -20.82
N ALA A 139 -4.71 11.52 -19.77
CA ALA A 139 -4.59 12.57 -18.76
C ALA A 139 -3.63 12.20 -17.60
N LEU A 140 -3.03 11.01 -17.61
CA LEU A 140 -2.16 10.48 -16.56
C LEU A 140 -0.71 10.28 -17.06
N PRO A 141 0.00 11.35 -17.48
CA PRO A 141 1.30 11.20 -18.16
C PRO A 141 2.40 10.65 -17.26
N LYS A 142 2.31 10.85 -15.93
CA LYS A 142 3.31 10.38 -14.96
C LYS A 142 3.12 8.91 -14.57
N VAL A 143 1.94 8.34 -14.71
CA VAL A 143 1.68 6.93 -14.41
C VAL A 143 2.42 6.06 -15.43
N LYS A 144 3.43 5.33 -15.01
CA LYS A 144 4.23 4.45 -15.86
C LYS A 144 3.67 3.04 -15.92
N HIS A 145 3.16 2.54 -14.82
CA HIS A 145 2.67 1.18 -14.65
C HIS A 145 1.30 1.19 -13.96
N ILE A 146 0.48 0.21 -14.33
CA ILE A 146 -0.81 -0.06 -13.67
C ILE A 146 -0.73 -1.47 -13.12
N VAL A 147 -1.18 -1.68 -11.87
CA VAL A 147 -1.29 -2.99 -11.23
C VAL A 147 -2.75 -3.34 -11.08
N LEU A 148 -3.14 -4.53 -11.51
CA LEU A 148 -4.49 -5.06 -11.40
C LEU A 148 -4.55 -6.07 -10.25
N LEU A 149 -5.41 -5.84 -9.26
CA LEU A 149 -5.56 -6.72 -8.10
C LEU A 149 -6.32 -8.00 -8.47
N GLU A 150 -7.39 -7.87 -9.28
CA GLU A 150 -8.27 -8.99 -9.64
C GLU A 150 -8.64 -8.97 -11.12
N GLY A 151 -8.47 -10.12 -11.78
CA GLY A 151 -8.79 -10.30 -13.20
C GLY A 151 -7.57 -10.42 -14.09
N GLU A 152 -7.82 -10.44 -15.42
CA GLU A 152 -6.79 -10.54 -16.43
C GLU A 152 -6.55 -9.18 -17.08
N PRO A 153 -5.28 -8.72 -17.18
CA PRO A 153 -4.94 -7.51 -17.91
C PRO A 153 -5.19 -7.69 -19.42
N PRO A 154 -5.46 -6.61 -20.16
CA PRO A 154 -5.51 -6.66 -21.61
C PRO A 154 -4.16 -7.08 -22.20
N GLU A 155 -4.18 -7.94 -23.23
CA GLU A 155 -2.97 -8.37 -23.94
C GLU A 155 -2.15 -7.17 -24.46
N GLY A 156 -0.83 -7.23 -24.30
CA GLY A 156 0.07 -6.19 -24.80
C GLY A 156 0.01 -4.85 -24.05
N SER A 157 -0.75 -4.77 -22.96
CA SER A 157 -0.84 -3.56 -22.13
C SER A 157 0.31 -3.45 -21.11
N ALA A 158 0.60 -2.23 -20.66
CA ALA A 158 1.50 -1.98 -19.53
C ALA A 158 0.79 -2.18 -18.16
N VAL A 159 -0.11 -3.17 -18.08
CA VAL A 159 -0.85 -3.54 -16.86
C VAL A 159 -0.27 -4.85 -16.33
N HIS A 160 0.09 -4.86 -15.06
CA HIS A 160 0.68 -6.01 -14.38
C HIS A 160 -0.34 -6.67 -13.46
N LYS A 161 -0.36 -8.00 -13.38
CA LYS A 161 -1.14 -8.69 -12.35
C LYS A 161 -0.40 -8.62 -11.01
N LEU A 162 -1.16 -8.43 -9.94
CA LEU A 162 -0.61 -8.48 -8.58
C LEU A 162 0.13 -9.79 -8.31
N THR A 163 -0.44 -10.92 -8.75
CA THR A 163 0.15 -12.26 -8.57
C THR A 163 1.53 -12.38 -9.22
N ASP A 164 1.69 -11.87 -10.45
CA ASP A 164 2.95 -11.96 -11.19
C ASP A 164 4.03 -11.08 -10.55
N LEU A 165 3.64 -9.90 -10.03
CA LEU A 165 4.55 -9.03 -9.29
C LEU A 165 4.97 -9.66 -7.95
N LEU A 166 4.07 -10.34 -7.26
CA LEU A 166 4.40 -11.09 -6.03
C LEU A 166 5.41 -12.21 -6.31
N GLU A 167 5.22 -12.96 -7.38
CA GLU A 167 6.18 -14.02 -7.79
C GLU A 167 7.54 -13.41 -8.15
N ARG A 168 7.55 -12.32 -8.93
CA ARG A 168 8.77 -11.59 -9.28
C ARG A 168 9.51 -11.11 -8.04
N GLY A 169 8.81 -10.47 -7.11
CA GLY A 169 9.42 -9.96 -5.88
C GLY A 169 9.96 -11.07 -4.98
N ARG A 170 9.23 -12.18 -4.84
CA ARG A 170 9.71 -13.37 -4.10
C ARG A 170 11.00 -13.91 -4.73
N HIS A 171 11.04 -14.02 -6.05
CA HIS A 171 12.24 -14.48 -6.78
C HIS A 171 13.44 -13.57 -6.52
N LEU A 172 13.28 -12.25 -6.67
CA LEU A 172 14.34 -11.27 -6.43
C LEU A 172 14.89 -11.37 -4.99
N ARG A 173 13.98 -11.43 -3.98
CA ARG A 173 14.39 -11.58 -2.58
C ARG A 173 15.09 -12.92 -2.31
N ALA A 174 14.66 -14.00 -2.92
CA ALA A 174 15.30 -15.30 -2.81
C ALA A 174 16.72 -15.31 -3.40
N THR A 175 16.99 -14.47 -4.40
CA THR A 175 18.32 -14.30 -5.00
C THR A 175 19.20 -13.26 -4.28
N GLY A 176 18.76 -12.76 -3.14
CA GLY A 176 19.57 -11.90 -2.26
C GLY A 176 19.25 -10.42 -2.32
N ASP A 177 18.20 -9.99 -3.03
CA ASP A 177 17.77 -8.59 -3.05
C ASP A 177 17.36 -8.11 -1.64
N ARG A 178 17.90 -6.98 -1.19
CA ARG A 178 17.67 -6.37 0.13
C ARG A 178 17.25 -4.90 0.02
N VAL A 179 16.76 -4.49 -1.12
CA VAL A 179 16.41 -3.08 -1.40
C VAL A 179 15.35 -2.53 -0.43
N ILE A 180 14.46 -3.37 0.09
CA ILE A 180 13.46 -2.95 1.09
C ILE A 180 14.14 -2.58 2.41
N GLU A 181 15.10 -3.37 2.86
CA GLU A 181 15.84 -3.09 4.10
C GLU A 181 16.65 -1.80 3.97
N GLU A 182 17.23 -1.54 2.80
CA GLU A 182 17.93 -0.30 2.48
C GLU A 182 16.96 0.89 2.49
N ARG A 183 15.80 0.77 1.84
CA ARG A 183 14.75 1.81 1.84
C ARG A 183 14.25 2.13 3.25
N LEU A 184 13.97 1.10 4.06
CA LEU A 184 13.51 1.29 5.44
C LEU A 184 14.47 2.13 6.29
N ALA A 185 15.77 1.98 6.08
CA ALA A 185 16.79 2.74 6.81
C ALA A 185 16.76 4.25 6.48
N ASP A 186 16.24 4.61 5.29
CA ASP A 186 16.23 5.99 4.79
C ASP A 186 14.90 6.72 5.03
N ILE A 187 13.82 6.01 5.41
CA ILE A 187 12.50 6.61 5.66
C ILE A 187 12.52 7.40 6.97
N LYS A 188 12.12 8.66 6.91
CA LYS A 188 12.02 9.55 8.06
C LYS A 188 10.58 9.74 8.50
N GLY A 189 10.39 10.15 9.77
CA GLY A 189 9.06 10.47 10.29
C GLY A 189 8.36 11.61 9.55
N GLU A 190 9.12 12.57 9.04
CA GLU A 190 8.62 13.71 8.24
C GLU A 190 8.27 13.37 6.79
N ASP A 191 8.71 12.21 6.25
CA ASP A 191 8.34 11.78 4.90
C ASP A 191 6.82 11.54 4.83
N LEU A 192 6.24 11.75 3.63
CA LEU A 192 4.81 11.53 3.43
C LEU A 192 4.45 10.05 3.61
N PHE A 193 3.38 9.84 4.38
CA PHE A 193 2.71 8.57 4.56
C PHE A 193 1.60 8.40 3.52
N THR A 194 0.69 9.40 3.40
CA THR A 194 -0.46 9.35 2.51
C THR A 194 -0.92 10.73 2.07
N ILE A 195 -1.65 10.80 0.94
CA ILE A 195 -2.35 12.00 0.48
C ILE A 195 -3.84 11.68 0.35
N ILE A 196 -4.65 12.15 1.29
CA ILE A 196 -6.08 11.88 1.34
C ILE A 196 -6.84 13.03 0.66
N TYR A 197 -7.55 12.72 -0.43
CA TYR A 197 -8.39 13.72 -1.11
C TYR A 197 -9.79 13.79 -0.49
N THR A 198 -10.16 14.99 -0.10
CA THR A 198 -11.49 15.32 0.45
C THR A 198 -12.26 16.20 -0.51
N SER A 199 -13.61 16.12 -0.49
CA SER A 199 -14.47 17.04 -1.22
C SER A 199 -14.30 18.44 -0.62
N GLY A 200 -13.64 19.33 -1.36
CA GLY A 200 -13.49 20.72 -0.94
C GLY A 200 -14.81 21.48 -1.00
N THR A 201 -15.03 22.43 -0.10
CA THR A 201 -16.18 23.37 -0.13
C THR A 201 -16.22 24.24 -1.38
N THR A 202 -15.14 24.27 -2.17
CA THR A 202 -14.95 25.11 -3.38
C THR A 202 -15.07 24.33 -4.69
N GLY A 203 -15.48 23.06 -4.67
CA GLY A 203 -15.77 22.23 -5.86
C GLY A 203 -14.65 21.30 -6.30
N GLU A 204 -13.36 21.65 -6.19
CA GLU A 204 -12.25 20.74 -6.52
C GLU A 204 -11.76 19.98 -5.28
N PRO A 205 -11.45 18.67 -5.39
CA PRO A 205 -10.90 17.89 -4.29
C PRO A 205 -9.57 18.45 -3.81
N LYS A 206 -9.35 18.50 -2.49
CA LYS A 206 -8.09 18.93 -1.86
C LYS A 206 -7.34 17.74 -1.30
N GLY A 207 -6.05 17.62 -1.60
CA GLY A 207 -5.17 16.59 -1.07
C GLY A 207 -4.62 16.99 0.31
N VAL A 208 -5.04 16.29 1.36
CA VAL A 208 -4.48 16.42 2.70
C VAL A 208 -3.25 15.54 2.81
N MET A 209 -2.10 16.14 3.02
CA MET A 209 -0.81 15.47 3.13
C MET A 209 -0.55 15.12 4.59
N LEU A 210 -0.34 13.83 4.88
CA LEU A 210 -0.01 13.33 6.21
C LEU A 210 1.35 12.65 6.19
N SER A 211 2.21 12.99 7.16
CA SER A 211 3.50 12.34 7.35
C SER A 211 3.37 11.07 8.20
N HIS A 212 4.42 10.24 8.24
CA HIS A 212 4.51 9.12 9.16
C HIS A 212 4.39 9.58 10.62
N ASP A 213 4.98 10.73 11.00
CA ASP A 213 4.88 11.28 12.36
C ASP A 213 3.45 11.69 12.73
N ASN A 214 2.67 12.22 11.77
CA ASN A 214 1.26 12.53 12.03
C ASN A 214 0.50 11.25 12.43
N MET A 215 0.71 10.16 11.71
CA MET A 215 0.04 8.88 11.99
C MET A 215 0.52 8.23 13.29
N LEU A 216 1.83 8.21 13.54
CA LEU A 216 2.38 7.67 14.78
C LEU A 216 1.94 8.46 16.00
N SER A 217 1.84 9.80 15.91
CA SER A 217 1.37 10.63 17.02
C SER A 217 -0.06 10.26 17.42
N GLN A 218 -0.94 9.97 16.44
CA GLN A 218 -2.31 9.49 16.72
C GLN A 218 -2.30 8.12 17.41
N ALA A 219 -1.48 7.19 16.91
CA ALA A 219 -1.36 5.87 17.52
C ALA A 219 -0.87 5.93 18.98
N ARG A 220 0.07 6.84 19.30
CA ARG A 220 0.61 7.04 20.63
C ARG A 220 -0.38 7.66 21.61
N LEU A 221 -1.42 8.34 21.12
CA LEU A 221 -2.47 8.96 21.94
C LEU A 221 -3.64 7.99 22.25
N LEU A 222 -3.74 6.85 21.57
CA LEU A 222 -4.79 5.88 21.84
C LEU A 222 -4.57 5.24 23.22
N PRO A 223 -5.55 5.33 24.15
CA PRO A 223 -5.48 4.59 25.39
C PRO A 223 -5.63 3.10 25.10
N PHE A 224 -4.63 2.32 25.45
CA PHE A 224 -4.73 0.86 25.51
C PHE A 224 -4.81 0.49 26.99
N ASP A 225 -6.05 0.41 27.49
CA ASP A 225 -6.39 -0.18 28.76
C ASP A 225 -6.59 -1.68 28.63
#